data_6d1f549a852972fca03a1dda20cb7012
#
_entry.id   6d1f549a852972fca03a1dda20cb7012
#
_cell.length_a   1.000
_cell.length_b   1.000
_cell.length_c   1.000
_cell.angle_alpha   90.00
_cell.angle_beta   90.00
_cell.angle_gamma   90.00
#
_symmetry.space_group_name_H-M   'P 1'
#
loop_
_entity.id
_entity.type
_entity.pdbx_description
1 polymer ?
#
loop_
_entity_poly.entity_id
_entity_poly.type
_entity_poly.pdbx_seq_one_letter_code
_entity_poly.pdbx_strand_id
1 'polypeptide(L)'
;FKEVLHMNPLLVTVEDNFPMTQAGIHNLKNISEEFSCDIISMKPNIRVQKIVMRNTFERYGKPTYFIDRYIYTYPLHMALKFGIPLIVYGENVSYTYGGADDEDTYSARKQIFNGVASGISTEEIVSYGIKEEELFFFDPPSNEDLEKLDPIYLSYFVPWNSYRNYVFAKRRGFHDLTHEWERTHHVENFDQVDSRAYLVHSWLKYPKFGHASATDYASRLLRYGLITKREAIKLIKEHDHNLDPLAVRDFCEFLGYRESEFWNIVDKFYNRDIFEKNEFGEWVLKEPVWKVEGIDREM
;
A
#
# COMPACT_ATOMS: atom_id res chain seq x y z
N PHE A 1 20.05 11.10 0.38
CA PHE A 1 20.42 11.62 1.71
C PHE A 1 21.85 11.28 2.07
N LYS A 2 22.31 10.02 1.93
CA LYS A 2 23.70 9.62 2.26
C LYS A 2 24.72 10.19 1.28
N GLU A 3 24.52 9.93 -0.03
CA GLU A 3 25.55 10.18 -1.04
C GLU A 3 25.54 11.62 -1.55
N VAL A 4 24.38 12.26 -1.66
CA VAL A 4 24.26 13.61 -2.23
C VAL A 4 24.24 14.70 -1.15
N LEU A 5 23.48 14.46 -0.07
CA LEU A 5 23.32 15.45 1.00
C LEU A 5 24.27 15.22 2.19
N HIS A 6 25.03 14.10 2.18
CA HIS A 6 25.96 13.71 3.24
C HIS A 6 25.32 13.68 4.63
N MET A 7 24.04 13.34 4.71
CA MET A 7 23.29 13.19 5.95
C MET A 7 23.36 11.73 6.45
N ASN A 8 23.01 11.54 7.72
CA ASN A 8 22.90 10.19 8.31
C ASN A 8 21.45 9.93 8.75
N PRO A 9 20.56 9.47 7.86
CA PRO A 9 19.18 9.23 8.18
C PRO A 9 19.03 8.02 9.12
N LEU A 10 18.11 8.12 10.07
CA LEU A 10 17.59 7.01 10.85
C LEU A 10 16.40 6.42 10.07
N LEU A 11 16.50 5.15 9.70
CA LEU A 11 15.40 4.45 9.03
C LEU A 11 14.38 4.00 10.08
N VAL A 12 13.11 4.26 9.81
CA VAL A 12 12.01 3.85 10.70
C VAL A 12 11.00 3.03 9.89
N THR A 13 10.68 1.84 10.36
CA THR A 13 9.76 0.92 9.66
C THR A 13 8.81 0.21 10.61
N VAL A 14 7.74 -0.31 10.05
CA VAL A 14 6.80 -1.21 10.73
C VAL A 14 6.79 -2.53 9.98
N GLU A 15 7.03 -3.61 10.68
CA GLU A 15 6.96 -4.96 10.14
C GLU A 15 5.57 -5.52 10.40
N ASP A 16 4.87 -5.96 9.36
CA ASP A 16 3.65 -6.73 9.57
C ASP A 16 3.97 -8.17 10.00
N ASN A 17 2.92 -8.91 10.41
CA ASN A 17 3.08 -10.31 10.79
C ASN A 17 2.69 -11.27 9.66
N PHE A 18 2.43 -10.81 8.45
CA PHE A 18 2.26 -11.70 7.31
C PHE A 18 3.54 -12.50 7.03
N PRO A 19 3.43 -13.69 6.44
CA PRO A 19 4.62 -14.40 5.95
C PRO A 19 5.37 -13.54 4.94
N MET A 20 6.60 -13.19 5.26
CA MET A 20 7.46 -12.40 4.38
C MET A 20 8.01 -13.25 3.24
N THR A 21 8.20 -12.65 2.10
CA THR A 21 8.97 -13.21 0.99
C THR A 21 10.48 -13.17 1.31
N GLN A 22 11.27 -13.97 0.60
CA GLN A 22 12.73 -13.90 0.73
C GLN A 22 13.27 -12.55 0.22
N ALA A 23 12.65 -12.01 -0.84
CA ALA A 23 12.97 -10.67 -1.34
C ALA A 23 12.71 -9.59 -0.28
N GLY A 24 11.56 -9.63 0.41
CA GLY A 24 11.23 -8.67 1.47
C GLY A 24 12.21 -8.73 2.64
N ILE A 25 12.54 -9.93 3.12
CA ILE A 25 13.53 -10.12 4.19
C ILE A 25 14.90 -9.57 3.76
N HIS A 26 15.34 -9.90 2.53
CA HIS A 26 16.60 -9.42 2.00
C HIS A 26 16.63 -7.89 1.89
N ASN A 27 15.59 -7.29 1.33
CA ASN A 27 15.54 -5.85 1.07
C ASN A 27 15.54 -5.02 2.35
N LEU A 28 14.84 -5.47 3.39
CA LEU A 28 14.85 -4.81 4.69
C LEU A 28 16.25 -4.77 5.30
N LYS A 29 17.01 -5.85 5.16
CA LYS A 29 18.39 -5.92 5.61
C LYS A 29 19.33 -5.11 4.71
N ASN A 30 19.18 -5.26 3.40
CA ASN A 30 20.04 -4.64 2.40
C ASN A 30 20.06 -3.12 2.48
N ILE A 31 18.91 -2.48 2.71
CA ILE A 31 18.84 -1.01 2.77
C ILE A 31 19.69 -0.45 3.92
N SER A 32 19.73 -1.11 5.06
CA SER A 32 20.56 -0.72 6.19
C SER A 32 22.05 -0.94 5.90
N GLU A 33 22.41 -2.09 5.36
CA GLU A 33 23.80 -2.47 5.08
C GLU A 33 24.40 -1.64 3.93
N GLU A 34 23.71 -1.53 2.79
CA GLU A 34 24.18 -0.81 1.60
C GLU A 34 24.44 0.66 1.87
N PHE A 35 23.55 1.32 2.64
CA PHE A 35 23.68 2.74 2.94
C PHE A 35 24.29 3.04 4.31
N SER A 36 24.70 2.01 5.06
CA SER A 36 25.24 2.17 6.43
C SER A 36 24.36 3.06 7.29
N CYS A 37 23.06 2.75 7.35
CA CYS A 37 22.07 3.47 8.14
C CYS A 37 21.55 2.60 9.28
N ASP A 38 21.37 3.20 10.45
CA ASP A 38 20.66 2.55 11.54
C ASP A 38 19.18 2.42 11.20
N ILE A 39 18.55 1.32 11.67
CA ILE A 39 17.14 1.06 11.47
C ILE A 39 16.44 0.79 12.81
N ILE A 40 15.27 1.37 12.98
CA ILE A 40 14.35 1.06 14.08
C ILE A 40 13.09 0.49 13.46
N SER A 41 12.76 -0.74 13.87
CA SER A 41 11.53 -1.38 13.45
C SER A 41 10.60 -1.63 14.63
N MET A 42 9.29 -1.62 14.37
CA MET A 42 8.27 -2.07 15.27
C MET A 42 7.54 -3.26 14.65
N LYS A 43 7.45 -4.36 15.40
CA LYS A 43 6.60 -5.49 15.04
C LYS A 43 5.43 -5.55 16.01
N PRO A 44 4.20 -5.24 15.56
CA PRO A 44 3.03 -5.22 16.44
C PRO A 44 2.64 -6.61 16.92
N ASN A 45 1.86 -6.67 18.02
CA ASN A 45 1.35 -7.92 18.54
C ASN A 45 0.46 -8.62 17.52
N ILE A 46 0.83 -9.85 17.12
CA ILE A 46 0.13 -10.63 16.11
C ILE A 46 -1.35 -10.91 16.43
N ARG A 47 -1.69 -11.12 17.72
CA ARG A 47 -3.08 -11.32 18.14
C ARG A 47 -3.91 -10.08 17.89
N VAL A 48 -3.39 -8.91 18.28
CA VAL A 48 -4.05 -7.62 18.08
C VAL A 48 -4.21 -7.34 16.59
N GLN A 49 -3.15 -7.52 15.82
CA GLN A 49 -3.19 -7.36 14.36
C GLN A 49 -4.29 -8.21 13.74
N LYS A 50 -4.36 -9.51 14.07
CA LYS A 50 -5.39 -10.41 13.52
C LYS A 50 -6.81 -9.98 13.86
N ILE A 51 -7.05 -9.57 15.13
CA ILE A 51 -8.38 -9.12 15.58
C ILE A 51 -8.79 -7.84 14.82
N VAL A 52 -7.91 -6.84 14.78
CA VAL A 52 -8.22 -5.57 14.10
C VAL A 52 -8.44 -5.82 12.62
N MET A 53 -7.52 -6.50 11.95
CA MET A 53 -7.62 -6.75 10.51
C MET A 53 -8.87 -7.53 10.11
N ARG A 54 -9.27 -8.55 10.88
CA ARG A 54 -10.53 -9.25 10.65
C ARG A 54 -11.72 -8.30 10.71
N ASN A 55 -11.85 -7.53 11.80
CA ASN A 55 -12.97 -6.62 11.99
C ASN A 55 -13.00 -5.51 10.93
N THR A 56 -11.86 -4.91 10.62
CA THR A 56 -11.79 -3.83 9.62
C THR A 56 -11.97 -4.33 8.19
N PHE A 57 -11.55 -5.56 7.88
CA PHE A 57 -11.85 -6.21 6.61
C PHE A 57 -13.34 -6.52 6.47
N GLU A 58 -13.94 -7.20 7.45
CA GLU A 58 -15.34 -7.63 7.41
C GLU A 58 -16.33 -6.45 7.36
N ARG A 59 -16.02 -5.33 8.04
CA ARG A 59 -16.90 -4.16 8.17
C ARG A 59 -16.67 -3.09 7.10
N TYR A 60 -15.40 -2.85 6.73
CA TYR A 60 -15.01 -1.70 5.92
C TYR A 60 -14.26 -2.09 4.64
N GLY A 61 -13.94 -3.36 4.43
CA GLY A 61 -13.04 -3.79 3.37
C GLY A 61 -11.65 -3.15 3.48
N LYS A 62 -11.17 -2.90 4.71
CA LYS A 62 -9.83 -2.36 5.01
C LYS A 62 -8.97 -3.47 5.63
N PRO A 63 -8.39 -4.36 4.83
CA PRO A 63 -7.72 -5.57 5.32
C PRO A 63 -6.41 -5.31 6.05
N THR A 64 -5.75 -4.18 5.77
CA THR A 64 -4.42 -3.82 6.31
C THR A 64 -4.45 -2.61 7.23
N TYR A 65 -5.65 -2.10 7.56
CA TYR A 65 -5.84 -0.86 8.33
C TYR A 65 -4.92 -0.73 9.55
N PHE A 66 -4.70 -1.82 10.28
CA PHE A 66 -3.88 -1.83 11.48
C PHE A 66 -2.41 -1.49 11.19
N ILE A 67 -1.86 -2.08 10.15
CA ILE A 67 -0.47 -1.82 9.72
C ILE A 67 -0.38 -0.45 9.06
N ASP A 68 -1.33 -0.12 8.19
CA ASP A 68 -1.36 1.18 7.50
C ASP A 68 -1.39 2.33 8.51
N ARG A 69 -2.14 2.18 9.61
CA ARG A 69 -2.16 3.17 10.69
C ARG A 69 -0.79 3.36 11.30
N TYR A 70 -0.08 2.28 11.64
CA TYR A 70 1.25 2.36 12.23
C TYR A 70 2.31 2.93 11.27
N ILE A 71 2.22 2.66 9.98
CA ILE A 71 3.13 3.24 8.98
C ILE A 71 3.14 4.77 9.05
N TYR A 72 1.99 5.38 9.36
CA TYR A 72 1.89 6.84 9.46
C TYR A 72 2.10 7.38 10.87
N THR A 73 1.84 6.64 11.93
CA THR A 73 1.94 7.13 13.31
C THR A 73 3.28 6.83 13.96
N TYR A 74 3.82 5.65 13.75
CA TYR A 74 5.06 5.22 14.41
C TYR A 74 6.28 6.11 14.08
N PRO A 75 6.53 6.50 12.83
CA PRO A 75 7.63 7.42 12.51
C PRO A 75 7.54 8.77 13.24
N LEU A 76 6.32 9.29 13.45
CA LEU A 76 6.10 10.54 14.17
C LEU A 76 6.53 10.43 15.64
N HIS A 77 6.12 9.33 16.31
CA HIS A 77 6.53 9.06 17.69
C HIS A 77 8.03 8.88 17.83
N MET A 78 8.67 8.20 16.87
CA MET A 78 10.13 8.00 16.90
C MET A 78 10.88 9.31 16.67
N ALA A 79 10.42 10.15 15.74
CA ALA A 79 10.99 11.46 15.49
C ALA A 79 10.97 12.34 16.76
N LEU A 80 9.85 12.39 17.46
CA LEU A 80 9.72 13.09 18.75
C LEU A 80 10.66 12.50 19.81
N LYS A 81 10.68 11.17 19.93
CA LYS A 81 11.47 10.49 20.94
C LYS A 81 12.97 10.69 20.78
N PHE A 82 13.45 10.78 19.54
CA PHE A 82 14.86 11.01 19.23
C PHE A 82 15.21 12.49 19.02
N GLY A 83 14.24 13.41 19.09
CA GLY A 83 14.46 14.83 18.83
C GLY A 83 14.89 15.11 17.39
N ILE A 84 14.40 14.35 16.41
CA ILE A 84 14.69 14.51 14.98
C ILE A 84 13.44 15.07 14.30
N PRO A 85 13.31 16.38 14.14
CA PRO A 85 12.06 16.98 13.65
C PRO A 85 11.79 16.69 12.17
N LEU A 86 12.82 16.52 11.35
CA LEU A 86 12.67 16.26 9.92
C LEU A 86 12.31 14.79 9.67
N ILE A 87 11.14 14.55 9.07
CA ILE A 87 10.71 13.25 8.61
C ILE A 87 10.59 13.30 7.09
N VAL A 88 11.18 12.33 6.40
CA VAL A 88 11.16 12.27 4.94
C VAL A 88 10.39 11.03 4.47
N TYR A 89 9.28 11.29 3.80
CA TYR A 89 8.57 10.25 3.06
C TYR A 89 9.10 10.18 1.63
N GLY A 90 9.56 9.01 1.22
CA GLY A 90 10.02 8.77 -0.15
C GLY A 90 8.87 8.80 -1.14
N GLU A 91 7.71 8.30 -0.74
CA GLU A 91 6.51 8.21 -1.54
C GLU A 91 5.50 9.29 -1.14
N ASN A 92 4.87 9.90 -2.13
CA ASN A 92 3.67 10.71 -1.97
C ASN A 92 2.48 9.90 -2.52
N VAL A 93 1.53 9.59 -1.65
CA VAL A 93 0.34 8.77 -1.97
C VAL A 93 -0.44 9.37 -3.14
N SER A 94 -0.56 10.69 -3.20
CA SER A 94 -1.25 11.40 -4.27
C SER A 94 -0.59 11.21 -5.63
N TYR A 95 0.75 11.22 -5.70
CA TYR A 95 1.45 10.93 -6.96
C TYR A 95 1.34 9.48 -7.39
N THR A 96 1.23 8.57 -6.45
CA THR A 96 1.19 7.14 -6.73
C THR A 96 -0.20 6.68 -7.13
N TYR A 97 -1.22 7.15 -6.42
CA TYR A 97 -2.60 6.65 -6.54
C TYR A 97 -3.61 7.72 -6.99
N GLY A 98 -3.23 8.99 -6.97
CA GLY A 98 -4.13 10.13 -7.20
C GLY A 98 -5.01 10.43 -6.00
N GLY A 99 -5.77 11.52 -6.07
CA GLY A 99 -6.70 11.94 -5.02
C GLY A 99 -7.32 13.30 -5.34
N ALA A 100 -8.46 13.59 -4.71
CA ALA A 100 -9.18 14.85 -4.89
C ALA A 100 -8.56 16.02 -4.09
N ASP A 101 -7.76 15.71 -3.08
CA ASP A 101 -7.20 16.69 -2.14
C ASP A 101 -5.70 16.95 -2.41
N ASP A 102 -5.29 16.85 -3.67
CA ASP A 102 -3.90 17.08 -4.09
C ASP A 102 -3.53 18.55 -3.90
N GLU A 103 -2.74 18.81 -2.87
CA GLU A 103 -2.07 20.08 -2.69
C GLU A 103 -0.65 19.98 -3.28
N ASP A 104 -0.27 20.96 -4.10
CA ASP A 104 1.12 21.12 -4.54
C ASP A 104 1.96 21.69 -3.40
N THR A 105 2.27 20.84 -2.43
CA THR A 105 3.03 21.18 -1.24
C THR A 105 4.10 20.14 -0.91
N TYR A 106 5.23 20.60 -0.38
CA TYR A 106 6.26 19.71 0.14
C TYR A 106 5.87 19.06 1.47
N SER A 107 4.90 19.64 2.20
CA SER A 107 4.54 19.22 3.54
C SER A 107 3.70 17.92 3.53
N ALA A 108 4.15 16.94 4.27
CA ALA A 108 3.45 15.67 4.47
C ALA A 108 2.60 15.64 5.76
N ARG A 109 2.32 16.78 6.39
CA ARG A 109 1.58 16.86 7.66
C ARG A 109 0.19 16.26 7.59
N LYS A 110 -0.48 16.34 6.43
CA LYS A 110 -1.81 15.80 6.24
C LYS A 110 -1.83 14.29 5.96
N GLN A 111 -0.68 13.66 5.74
CA GLN A 111 -0.61 12.24 5.35
C GLN A 111 -1.21 11.29 6.39
N ILE A 112 -1.16 11.64 7.68
CA ILE A 112 -1.79 10.85 8.76
C ILE A 112 -3.32 10.79 8.67
N PHE A 113 -3.93 11.72 7.92
CA PHE A 113 -5.38 11.78 7.72
C PHE A 113 -5.85 11.17 6.40
N ASN A 114 -4.94 10.51 5.66
CA ASN A 114 -5.32 9.86 4.41
C ASN A 114 -6.37 8.76 4.62
N GLY A 115 -7.16 8.48 3.55
CA GLY A 115 -8.30 7.56 3.62
C GLY A 115 -7.94 6.11 3.96
N VAL A 116 -6.67 5.71 3.86
CA VAL A 116 -6.20 4.36 4.19
C VAL A 116 -6.08 4.22 5.71
N ALA A 117 -5.47 5.19 6.38
CA ALA A 117 -5.14 5.16 7.80
C ALA A 117 -6.16 5.88 8.70
N SER A 118 -7.21 6.48 8.15
CA SER A 118 -8.21 7.25 8.88
C SER A 118 -9.61 6.61 8.85
N GLY A 119 -10.55 7.19 9.61
CA GLY A 119 -11.98 6.88 9.53
C GLY A 119 -12.46 5.76 10.47
N ILE A 120 -11.57 5.17 11.28
CA ILE A 120 -11.94 4.23 12.36
C ILE A 120 -11.31 4.75 13.65
N SER A 121 -12.10 4.96 14.68
CA SER A 121 -11.60 5.49 15.95
C SER A 121 -10.94 4.41 16.81
N THR A 122 -10.09 4.82 17.74
CA THR A 122 -9.45 3.91 18.69
C THR A 122 -10.47 3.26 19.62
N GLU A 123 -11.51 3.98 20.00
CA GLU A 123 -12.63 3.44 20.81
C GLU A 123 -13.34 2.30 20.06
N GLU A 124 -13.51 2.42 18.75
CA GLU A 124 -14.07 1.35 17.95
C GLU A 124 -13.13 0.14 17.92
N ILE A 125 -11.84 0.35 17.76
CA ILE A 125 -10.83 -0.73 17.80
C ILE A 125 -10.84 -1.43 19.17
N VAL A 126 -10.92 -0.68 20.26
CA VAL A 126 -11.05 -1.23 21.63
C VAL A 126 -12.32 -2.08 21.76
N SER A 127 -13.43 -1.68 21.10
CA SER A 127 -14.67 -2.45 21.12
C SER A 127 -14.57 -3.86 20.53
N TYR A 128 -13.48 -4.15 19.77
CA TYR A 128 -13.20 -5.49 19.25
C TYR A 128 -12.60 -6.45 20.30
N GLY A 129 -12.51 -6.03 21.57
CA GLY A 129 -11.99 -6.82 22.68
C GLY A 129 -10.48 -6.68 22.84
N ILE A 130 -9.94 -5.55 22.44
CA ILE A 130 -8.54 -5.15 22.59
C ILE A 130 -8.48 -4.13 23.72
N LYS A 131 -7.44 -4.22 24.55
CA LYS A 131 -7.20 -3.19 25.56
C LYS A 131 -6.45 -2.01 24.94
N GLU A 132 -6.72 -0.80 25.43
CA GLU A 132 -6.11 0.43 24.93
C GLU A 132 -4.57 0.39 25.06
N GLU A 133 -4.06 -0.15 26.17
CA GLU A 133 -2.61 -0.32 26.37
C GLU A 133 -1.93 -1.30 25.37
N GLU A 134 -2.71 -2.07 24.61
CA GLU A 134 -2.19 -2.94 23.53
C GLU A 134 -2.06 -2.20 22.19
N LEU A 135 -2.54 -0.95 22.12
CA LEU A 135 -2.50 -0.09 20.92
C LEU A 135 -1.36 0.94 21.01
N PHE A 136 -0.22 0.51 21.49
CA PHE A 136 0.95 1.36 21.70
C PHE A 136 1.40 2.04 20.39
N PHE A 137 1.47 3.37 20.35
CA PHE A 137 1.75 4.19 19.17
C PHE A 137 0.72 4.13 18.03
N PHE A 138 -0.45 3.57 18.26
CA PHE A 138 -1.48 3.45 17.23
C PHE A 138 -2.10 4.81 16.85
N ASP A 139 -2.31 5.67 17.84
CA ASP A 139 -2.76 7.03 17.60
C ASP A 139 -1.61 7.98 17.28
N PRO A 140 -1.85 9.04 16.47
CA PRO A 140 -0.84 10.05 16.24
C PRO A 140 -0.51 10.79 17.54
N PRO A 141 0.68 11.41 17.62
CA PRO A 141 1.01 12.33 18.69
C PRO A 141 -0.01 13.48 18.82
N SER A 142 0.02 14.20 19.96
CA SER A 142 -0.80 15.38 20.16
C SER A 142 -0.56 16.44 19.09
N ASN A 143 -1.53 17.32 18.85
CA ASN A 143 -1.34 18.43 17.91
C ASN A 143 -0.15 19.30 18.28
N GLU A 144 0.06 19.56 19.58
CA GLU A 144 1.22 20.33 20.08
C GLU A 144 2.55 19.65 19.73
N ASP A 145 2.61 18.31 19.80
CA ASP A 145 3.80 17.55 19.44
C ASP A 145 4.00 17.50 17.92
N LEU A 146 2.92 17.38 17.15
CA LEU A 146 2.98 17.40 15.69
C LEU A 146 3.51 18.74 15.14
N GLU A 147 3.28 19.85 15.84
CA GLU A 147 3.85 21.16 15.45
C GLU A 147 5.38 21.20 15.54
N LYS A 148 5.99 20.36 16.37
CA LYS A 148 7.45 20.24 16.53
C LYS A 148 8.12 19.46 15.38
N LEU A 149 7.33 18.79 14.54
CA LEU A 149 7.81 17.95 13.46
C LEU A 149 7.68 18.64 12.11
N ASP A 150 8.55 18.29 11.18
CA ASP A 150 8.51 18.76 9.79
C ASP A 150 8.54 17.56 8.82
N PRO A 151 7.41 16.86 8.64
CA PRO A 151 7.30 15.79 7.67
C PRO A 151 7.21 16.36 6.24
N ILE A 152 8.05 15.84 5.35
CA ILE A 152 8.11 16.30 3.95
C ILE A 152 7.98 15.12 2.97
N TYR A 153 7.51 15.43 1.76
CA TYR A 153 7.58 14.53 0.62
C TYR A 153 8.85 14.77 -0.20
N LEU A 154 9.71 13.77 -0.30
CA LEU A 154 10.90 13.85 -1.14
C LEU A 154 10.54 14.07 -2.62
N SER A 155 9.43 13.51 -3.05
CA SER A 155 8.92 13.62 -4.43
C SER A 155 8.58 15.06 -4.87
N TYR A 156 8.42 15.98 -3.95
CA TYR A 156 8.29 17.41 -4.27
C TYR A 156 9.60 18.01 -4.79
N PHE A 157 10.72 17.57 -4.25
CA PHE A 157 12.06 18.10 -4.59
C PHE A 157 12.75 17.26 -5.68
N VAL A 158 12.45 15.97 -5.74
CA VAL A 158 13.05 15.02 -6.69
C VAL A 158 11.94 14.32 -7.44
N PRO A 159 11.89 14.43 -8.79
CA PRO A 159 10.82 13.80 -9.57
C PRO A 159 10.69 12.32 -9.27
N TRP A 160 9.49 11.91 -8.84
CA TRP A 160 9.17 10.53 -8.54
C TRP A 160 8.98 9.73 -9.83
N ASN A 161 9.67 8.60 -9.93
CA ASN A 161 9.48 7.63 -11.00
C ASN A 161 9.77 6.23 -10.46
N SER A 162 8.74 5.43 -10.22
CA SER A 162 8.86 4.11 -9.60
C SER A 162 9.74 3.15 -10.40
N TYR A 163 9.71 3.19 -11.72
CA TYR A 163 10.56 2.36 -12.55
C TYR A 163 12.04 2.77 -12.46
N ARG A 164 12.35 4.07 -12.51
CA ARG A 164 13.73 4.56 -12.28
C ARG A 164 14.23 4.20 -10.89
N ASN A 165 13.37 4.35 -9.89
CA ASN A 165 13.69 3.99 -8.50
C ASN A 165 14.01 2.49 -8.40
N TYR A 166 13.20 1.63 -9.03
CA TYR A 166 13.47 0.20 -9.13
C TYR A 166 14.82 -0.10 -9.79
N VAL A 167 15.09 0.48 -10.97
CA VAL A 167 16.37 0.26 -11.70
C VAL A 167 17.56 0.70 -10.86
N PHE A 168 17.45 1.81 -10.14
CA PHE A 168 18.48 2.28 -9.21
C PHE A 168 18.67 1.32 -8.04
N ALA A 169 17.58 0.95 -7.36
CA ALA A 169 17.61 0.04 -6.21
C ALA A 169 18.16 -1.34 -6.58
N LYS A 170 17.82 -1.85 -7.78
CA LYS A 170 18.33 -3.12 -8.30
C LYS A 170 19.86 -3.13 -8.40
N ARG A 171 20.47 -2.01 -8.81
CA ARG A 171 21.93 -1.85 -8.86
C ARG A 171 22.58 -1.78 -7.48
N ARG A 172 21.78 -1.54 -6.44
CA ARG A 172 22.18 -1.46 -5.02
C ARG A 172 21.74 -2.68 -4.23
N GLY A 173 21.52 -3.81 -4.88
CA GLY A 173 21.21 -5.08 -4.24
C GLY A 173 19.74 -5.33 -3.93
N PHE A 174 18.80 -4.50 -4.41
CA PHE A 174 17.37 -4.79 -4.26
C PHE A 174 16.99 -6.08 -4.99
N HIS A 175 16.26 -6.96 -4.31
CA HIS A 175 15.68 -8.17 -4.87
C HIS A 175 14.20 -7.94 -5.23
N ASP A 176 13.87 -8.17 -6.49
CA ASP A 176 12.50 -8.37 -6.93
C ASP A 176 12.10 -9.85 -6.80
N LEU A 177 10.89 -10.18 -7.22
CA LEU A 177 10.32 -11.53 -7.07
C LEU A 177 10.65 -12.49 -8.22
N THR A 178 11.52 -12.12 -9.18
CA THR A 178 11.78 -12.89 -10.42
C THR A 178 12.11 -14.36 -10.18
N HIS A 179 12.77 -14.70 -9.06
CA HIS A 179 13.23 -16.05 -8.76
C HIS A 179 12.49 -16.70 -7.60
N GLU A 180 11.49 -16.03 -7.02
CA GLU A 180 10.78 -16.51 -5.84
C GLU A 180 9.31 -16.79 -6.10
N TRP A 181 8.65 -15.89 -6.80
CA TRP A 181 7.21 -15.94 -6.99
C TRP A 181 6.83 -15.28 -8.32
N GLU A 182 6.40 -16.09 -9.26
CA GLU A 182 5.79 -15.60 -10.48
C GLU A 182 4.36 -15.13 -10.16
N ARG A 183 4.18 -13.81 -10.12
CA ARG A 183 2.87 -13.20 -9.86
C ARG A 183 1.94 -13.45 -11.03
N THR A 184 0.84 -14.14 -10.77
CA THR A 184 -0.28 -14.18 -11.69
C THR A 184 -1.09 -12.90 -11.57
N HIS A 185 -1.63 -12.42 -12.67
CA HIS A 185 -2.50 -11.23 -12.71
C HIS A 185 -1.85 -9.93 -12.21
N HIS A 186 -0.53 -9.83 -12.28
CA HIS A 186 0.23 -8.61 -11.96
C HIS A 186 1.03 -8.15 -13.18
N VAL A 187 1.24 -6.82 -13.28
CA VAL A 187 1.96 -6.20 -14.42
C VAL A 187 3.46 -6.16 -14.17
N GLU A 188 3.86 -6.22 -12.90
CA GLU A 188 5.25 -6.09 -12.48
C GLU A 188 5.56 -7.03 -11.29
N ASN A 189 6.85 -7.16 -10.91
CA ASN A 189 7.32 -8.06 -9.87
C ASN A 189 8.21 -7.38 -8.82
N PHE A 190 8.21 -6.05 -8.75
CA PHE A 190 9.11 -5.29 -7.87
C PHE A 190 8.38 -4.33 -6.91
N ASP A 191 7.08 -4.16 -7.07
CA ASP A 191 6.26 -3.38 -6.14
C ASP A 191 5.58 -4.33 -5.14
N GLN A 192 5.35 -3.90 -3.89
CA GLN A 192 4.73 -4.73 -2.85
C GLN A 192 5.37 -6.12 -2.72
N VAL A 193 6.71 -6.15 -2.57
CA VAL A 193 7.48 -7.41 -2.55
C VAL A 193 7.55 -8.07 -1.18
N ASP A 194 7.14 -7.40 -0.10
CA ASP A 194 7.37 -7.83 1.28
C ASP A 194 6.55 -9.07 1.67
N SER A 195 5.29 -9.12 1.27
CA SER A 195 4.42 -10.27 1.53
C SER A 195 3.36 -10.44 0.44
N ARG A 196 2.95 -11.69 0.18
CA ARG A 196 1.88 -11.99 -0.79
C ARG A 196 0.52 -11.52 -0.30
N ALA A 197 0.22 -11.72 0.97
CA ALA A 197 -1.07 -11.39 1.57
C ALA A 197 -1.42 -9.90 1.47
N TYR A 198 -0.41 -9.01 1.41
CA TYR A 198 -0.63 -7.57 1.27
C TYR A 198 -1.29 -7.19 -0.07
N LEU A 199 -1.13 -8.01 -1.11
CA LEU A 199 -1.78 -7.75 -2.41
C LEU A 199 -3.30 -7.72 -2.34
N VAL A 200 -3.92 -8.36 -1.34
CA VAL A 200 -5.36 -8.28 -1.09
C VAL A 200 -5.79 -6.83 -0.86
N HIS A 201 -4.97 -6.04 -0.13
CA HIS A 201 -5.23 -4.62 0.09
C HIS A 201 -5.25 -3.84 -1.23
N SER A 202 -4.21 -3.99 -2.03
CA SER A 202 -4.08 -3.28 -3.30
C SER A 202 -5.19 -3.63 -4.29
N TRP A 203 -5.60 -4.92 -4.33
CA TRP A 203 -6.66 -5.39 -5.22
C TRP A 203 -8.05 -4.97 -4.77
N LEU A 204 -8.33 -4.81 -3.46
CA LEU A 204 -9.66 -4.43 -2.95
C LEU A 204 -10.16 -3.06 -3.44
N LYS A 205 -9.33 -2.28 -4.11
CA LYS A 205 -9.79 -1.11 -4.88
C LYS A 205 -10.71 -1.51 -6.03
N TYR A 206 -10.48 -2.67 -6.64
CA TYR A 206 -11.28 -3.13 -7.79
C TYR A 206 -12.78 -3.22 -7.46
N PRO A 207 -13.23 -4.02 -6.47
CA PRO A 207 -14.66 -4.08 -6.14
C PRO A 207 -15.25 -2.75 -5.70
N LYS A 208 -14.45 -1.86 -5.11
CA LYS A 208 -14.94 -0.56 -4.61
C LYS A 208 -15.00 0.53 -5.67
N PHE A 209 -13.99 0.60 -6.54
CA PHE A 209 -13.75 1.74 -7.44
C PHE A 209 -13.66 1.34 -8.92
N GLY A 210 -13.68 0.05 -9.25
CA GLY A 210 -13.60 -0.45 -10.61
C GLY A 210 -12.19 -0.49 -11.20
N HIS A 211 -11.17 -0.27 -10.38
CA HIS A 211 -9.76 -0.35 -10.79
C HIS A 211 -8.88 -0.88 -9.64
N ALA A 212 -7.73 -1.43 -9.97
CA ALA A 212 -6.76 -1.93 -9.01
C ALA A 212 -5.31 -1.64 -9.46
N SER A 213 -4.36 -2.44 -8.96
CA SER A 213 -2.92 -2.22 -9.16
C SER A 213 -2.49 -2.16 -10.61
N ALA A 214 -3.13 -2.91 -11.52
CA ALA A 214 -2.77 -2.87 -12.93
C ALA A 214 -3.09 -1.52 -13.56
N THR A 215 -4.22 -0.90 -13.21
CA THR A 215 -4.55 0.48 -13.61
C THR A 215 -3.53 1.48 -13.07
N ASP A 216 -3.19 1.41 -11.78
CA ASP A 216 -2.22 2.32 -11.17
C ASP A 216 -0.87 2.23 -11.88
N TYR A 217 -0.40 1.01 -12.12
CA TYR A 217 0.91 0.76 -12.71
C TYR A 217 0.94 1.12 -14.20
N ALA A 218 -0.06 0.68 -14.97
CA ALA A 218 -0.17 1.03 -16.38
C ALA A 218 -0.27 2.55 -16.60
N SER A 219 -0.99 3.27 -15.73
CA SER A 219 -1.08 4.73 -15.76
C SER A 219 0.28 5.39 -15.49
N ARG A 220 1.07 4.86 -14.56
CA ARG A 220 2.45 5.33 -14.31
C ARG A 220 3.35 5.11 -15.50
N LEU A 221 3.36 3.90 -16.08
CA LEU A 221 4.16 3.59 -17.27
C LEU A 221 3.78 4.48 -18.47
N LEU A 222 2.48 4.71 -18.67
CA LEU A 222 1.98 5.60 -19.73
C LEU A 222 2.47 7.05 -19.53
N ARG A 223 2.38 7.60 -18.32
CA ARG A 223 2.91 8.92 -17.98
C ARG A 223 4.42 9.04 -18.18
N TYR A 224 5.15 7.94 -17.99
CA TYR A 224 6.60 7.90 -18.23
C TYR A 224 6.97 7.68 -19.70
N GLY A 225 6.00 7.50 -20.60
CA GLY A 225 6.24 7.21 -22.00
C GLY A 225 6.83 5.84 -22.27
N LEU A 226 6.68 4.90 -21.34
CA LEU A 226 7.24 3.54 -21.44
C LEU A 226 6.30 2.56 -22.17
N ILE A 227 5.01 2.86 -22.19
CA ILE A 227 3.99 2.10 -22.92
C ILE A 227 3.03 3.05 -23.62
N THR A 228 2.36 2.54 -24.64
CA THR A 228 1.27 3.23 -25.34
C THR A 228 -0.05 3.10 -24.57
N LYS A 229 -1.03 3.94 -24.89
CA LYS A 229 -2.39 3.86 -24.36
C LYS A 229 -3.04 2.49 -24.64
N ARG A 230 -2.80 1.94 -25.82
CA ARG A 230 -3.30 0.61 -26.22
C ARG A 230 -2.74 -0.50 -25.33
N GLU A 231 -1.44 -0.48 -25.08
CA GLU A 231 -0.79 -1.44 -24.17
C GLU A 231 -1.29 -1.30 -22.74
N ALA A 232 -1.47 -0.06 -22.24
CA ALA A 232 -2.03 0.20 -20.92
C ALA A 232 -3.45 -0.40 -20.79
N ILE A 233 -4.33 -0.17 -21.76
CA ILE A 233 -5.69 -0.73 -21.76
C ILE A 233 -5.67 -2.25 -21.80
N LYS A 234 -4.79 -2.86 -22.59
CA LYS A 234 -4.63 -4.31 -22.62
C LYS A 234 -4.25 -4.87 -21.25
N LEU A 235 -3.25 -4.29 -20.58
CA LEU A 235 -2.81 -4.69 -19.25
C LEU A 235 -3.95 -4.58 -18.23
N ILE A 236 -4.68 -3.46 -18.22
CA ILE A 236 -5.82 -3.24 -17.31
C ILE A 236 -6.90 -4.31 -17.52
N LYS A 237 -7.26 -4.56 -18.78
CA LYS A 237 -8.29 -5.55 -19.13
C LYS A 237 -7.91 -6.97 -18.70
N GLU A 238 -6.63 -7.32 -18.80
CA GLU A 238 -6.14 -8.67 -18.50
C GLU A 238 -5.92 -8.89 -16.99
N HIS A 239 -5.58 -7.86 -16.21
CA HIS A 239 -5.06 -8.04 -14.87
C HIS A 239 -5.92 -7.44 -13.74
N ASP A 240 -6.57 -6.29 -13.95
CA ASP A 240 -7.13 -5.49 -12.85
C ASP A 240 -8.22 -6.20 -12.03
N HIS A 241 -9.02 -7.04 -12.69
CA HIS A 241 -10.13 -7.77 -12.07
C HIS A 241 -9.69 -9.03 -11.30
N ASN A 242 -8.47 -9.48 -11.49
CA ASN A 242 -7.96 -10.72 -10.91
C ASN A 242 -7.09 -10.46 -9.67
N LEU A 243 -7.21 -11.32 -8.68
CA LEU A 243 -6.34 -11.36 -7.52
C LEU A 243 -5.52 -12.65 -7.54
N ASP A 244 -4.23 -12.55 -7.27
CA ASP A 244 -3.32 -13.70 -7.22
C ASP A 244 -3.81 -14.73 -6.20
N PRO A 245 -4.00 -16.01 -6.60
CA PRO A 245 -4.50 -17.05 -5.70
C PRO A 245 -3.60 -17.31 -4.49
N LEU A 246 -2.28 -17.12 -4.63
CA LEU A 246 -1.35 -17.26 -3.50
C LEU A 246 -1.52 -16.13 -2.49
N ALA A 247 -1.87 -14.93 -2.94
CA ALA A 247 -2.20 -13.82 -2.04
C ALA A 247 -3.46 -14.11 -1.23
N VAL A 248 -4.51 -14.65 -1.89
CA VAL A 248 -5.76 -15.07 -1.22
C VAL A 248 -5.46 -16.15 -0.17
N ARG A 249 -4.70 -17.17 -0.56
CA ARG A 249 -4.35 -18.27 0.34
C ARG A 249 -3.61 -17.76 1.58
N ASP A 250 -2.52 -17.01 1.39
CA ASP A 250 -1.68 -16.54 2.50
C ASP A 250 -2.46 -15.58 3.43
N PHE A 251 -3.34 -14.74 2.87
CA PHE A 251 -4.23 -13.88 3.64
C PHE A 251 -5.26 -14.69 4.46
N CYS A 252 -5.89 -15.68 3.84
CA CYS A 252 -6.86 -16.55 4.50
C CYS A 252 -6.22 -17.39 5.61
N GLU A 253 -5.06 -17.99 5.36
CA GLU A 253 -4.31 -18.74 6.36
C GLU A 253 -3.90 -17.86 7.55
N PHE A 254 -3.41 -16.65 7.27
CA PHE A 254 -3.02 -15.72 8.34
C PHE A 254 -4.18 -15.31 9.22
N LEU A 255 -5.32 -14.94 8.65
CA LEU A 255 -6.49 -14.48 9.40
C LEU A 255 -7.44 -15.60 9.85
N GLY A 256 -7.24 -16.83 9.38
CA GLY A 256 -8.08 -17.96 9.73
C GLY A 256 -9.42 -17.97 9.01
N TYR A 257 -9.47 -17.57 7.75
CA TYR A 257 -10.63 -17.69 6.89
C TYR A 257 -10.55 -18.94 6.02
N ARG A 258 -11.71 -19.52 5.69
CA ARG A 258 -11.85 -20.33 4.49
C ARG A 258 -11.91 -19.39 3.28
N GLU A 259 -11.43 -19.82 2.14
CA GLU A 259 -11.47 -19.02 0.92
C GLU A 259 -12.91 -18.60 0.54
N SER A 260 -13.89 -19.48 0.73
CA SER A 260 -15.31 -19.15 0.52
C SER A 260 -15.81 -18.02 1.44
N GLU A 261 -15.33 -17.95 2.67
CA GLU A 261 -15.66 -16.86 3.61
C GLU A 261 -15.05 -15.54 3.15
N PHE A 262 -13.81 -15.58 2.69
CA PHE A 262 -13.12 -14.42 2.10
C PHE A 262 -13.94 -13.85 0.94
N TRP A 263 -14.30 -14.65 -0.04
CA TRP A 263 -15.06 -14.19 -1.21
C TRP A 263 -16.47 -13.69 -0.84
N ASN A 264 -17.13 -14.30 0.14
CA ASN A 264 -18.41 -13.82 0.65
C ASN A 264 -18.30 -12.44 1.33
N ILE A 265 -17.16 -12.14 1.97
CA ILE A 265 -16.90 -10.81 2.53
C ILE A 265 -16.66 -9.82 1.39
N VAL A 266 -15.83 -10.17 0.41
CA VAL A 266 -15.51 -9.32 -0.75
C VAL A 266 -16.76 -8.98 -1.56
N ASP A 267 -17.69 -9.92 -1.75
CA ASP A 267 -18.95 -9.70 -2.50
C ASP A 267 -19.77 -8.50 -1.97
N LYS A 268 -19.65 -8.20 -0.67
CA LYS A 268 -20.34 -7.08 -0.03
C LYS A 268 -19.81 -5.71 -0.46
N PHE A 269 -18.56 -5.66 -0.92
CA PHE A 269 -17.86 -4.42 -1.25
C PHE A 269 -17.93 -4.03 -2.72
N TYR A 270 -18.52 -4.88 -3.58
CA TYR A 270 -18.74 -4.48 -4.96
C TYR A 270 -19.72 -3.29 -5.03
N ASN A 271 -19.23 -2.18 -5.55
CA ASN A 271 -20.02 -0.96 -5.74
C ASN A 271 -21.03 -1.16 -6.87
N ARG A 272 -22.29 -1.27 -6.51
CA ARG A 272 -23.40 -1.57 -7.44
C ARG A 272 -23.74 -0.42 -8.38
N ASP A 273 -23.19 0.76 -8.17
CA ASP A 273 -23.34 1.87 -9.12
C ASP A 273 -22.48 1.63 -10.38
N ILE A 274 -21.32 0.98 -10.23
CA ILE A 274 -20.36 0.72 -11.30
C ILE A 274 -20.26 -0.74 -11.72
N PHE A 275 -20.79 -1.68 -10.93
CA PHE A 275 -20.80 -3.10 -11.22
C PHE A 275 -22.22 -3.67 -11.35
N GLU A 276 -22.34 -4.72 -12.16
CA GLU A 276 -23.53 -5.57 -12.25
C GLU A 276 -23.09 -7.05 -12.32
N LYS A 277 -24.03 -7.97 -12.02
CA LYS A 277 -23.78 -9.40 -12.20
C LYS A 277 -24.20 -9.82 -13.62
N ASN A 278 -23.32 -10.52 -14.32
CA ASN A 278 -23.62 -11.12 -15.62
C ASN A 278 -24.53 -12.36 -15.44
N GLU A 279 -24.87 -13.02 -16.55
CA GLU A 279 -25.71 -14.23 -16.57
C GLU A 279 -25.13 -15.42 -15.80
N PHE A 280 -23.82 -15.41 -15.53
CA PHE A 280 -23.11 -16.43 -14.73
C PHE A 280 -23.00 -16.04 -13.24
N GLY A 281 -23.53 -14.86 -12.85
CA GLY A 281 -23.46 -14.36 -11.47
C GLY A 281 -22.15 -13.70 -11.10
N GLU A 282 -21.26 -13.45 -12.07
CA GLU A 282 -19.96 -12.81 -11.88
C GLU A 282 -20.10 -11.28 -11.96
N TRP A 283 -19.33 -10.57 -11.12
CA TRP A 283 -19.29 -9.11 -11.15
C TRP A 283 -18.53 -8.58 -12.37
N VAL A 284 -19.16 -7.73 -13.14
CA VAL A 284 -18.58 -7.06 -14.32
C VAL A 284 -18.81 -5.56 -14.24
N LEU A 285 -17.85 -4.78 -14.73
CA LEU A 285 -18.00 -3.34 -14.88
C LEU A 285 -19.07 -3.01 -15.92
N LYS A 286 -20.02 -2.14 -15.57
CA LYS A 286 -21.04 -1.62 -16.48
C LYS A 286 -20.41 -0.86 -17.65
N GLU A 287 -19.43 0.01 -17.32
CA GLU A 287 -18.73 0.87 -18.28
C GLU A 287 -17.19 0.71 -18.12
N PRO A 288 -16.60 -0.40 -18.61
CA PRO A 288 -15.17 -0.56 -18.52
C PRO A 288 -14.43 0.41 -19.45
N VAL A 289 -13.24 0.86 -19.04
CA VAL A 289 -12.43 1.86 -19.74
C VAL A 289 -12.17 1.53 -21.23
N TRP A 290 -12.13 0.26 -21.59
CA TRP A 290 -11.94 -0.20 -22.99
C TRP A 290 -13.21 -0.11 -23.87
N LYS A 291 -14.37 0.23 -23.31
CA LYS A 291 -15.62 0.47 -24.04
C LYS A 291 -15.95 1.96 -24.19
N VAL A 292 -15.13 2.85 -23.63
CA VAL A 292 -15.37 4.31 -23.74
C VAL A 292 -15.16 4.74 -25.17
N GLU A 293 -16.17 5.42 -25.78
CA GLU A 293 -16.13 5.90 -27.16
C GLU A 293 -14.88 6.76 -27.43
N GLY A 294 -14.23 6.49 -28.56
CA GLY A 294 -13.00 7.17 -28.99
C GLY A 294 -11.71 6.46 -28.65
N ILE A 295 -11.70 5.49 -27.75
CA ILE A 295 -10.53 4.65 -27.49
C ILE A 295 -10.34 3.63 -28.62
N ASP A 296 -11.42 3.09 -29.16
CA ASP A 296 -11.39 2.10 -30.26
C ASP A 296 -11.04 2.71 -31.63
N ARG A 297 -11.09 4.05 -31.79
CA ARG A 297 -10.75 4.70 -33.07
C ARG A 297 -9.25 4.86 -33.30
N GLU A 298 -8.44 4.69 -32.27
CA GLU A 298 -6.97 4.73 -32.34
C GLU A 298 -6.35 3.30 -32.27
N MET A 299 -7.19 2.27 -32.22
CA MET A 299 -6.79 0.87 -32.32
C MET A 299 -6.88 0.38 -33.76
#